data_884eef4d64429d51691cbabe6c5dd5d1
#
_entry.id   884eef4d64429d51691cbabe6c5dd5d1
#
_cell.length_a   1.000
_cell.length_b   1.000
_cell.length_c   1.000
_cell.angle_alpha   90.00
_cell.angle_beta   90.00
_cell.angle_gamma   90.00
#
_symmetry.space_group_name_H-M   'P 1'
#
loop_
_entity.id
_entity.type
_entity.pdbx_description
1 polymer ?
#
loop_
_entity_poly.entity_id
_entity_poly.type
_entity_poly.pdbx_seq_one_letter_code
_entity_poly.pdbx_strand_id
1 'polypeptide(L)'
;MSKINGVLDKKWVDHQAHMIKDEGMINKHPISILIDSGASHSYIDPKLVERFHLNKTKKGRTWLVQLATTIKEIIQLVKYYQIGMNFLSIVVDLNIITLVSYDFLIDMD
;
A
#
# COMPACT_ATOMS: atom_id res chain seq x y z
N MET A 1 -1.23 21.52 -5.38
CA MET A 1 -1.25 20.83 -4.94
C MET A 1 -0.60 20.19 -5.21
N SER A 2 -0.27 20.06 -5.59
CA SER A 2 0.28 19.31 -5.79
C SER A 2 0.83 18.59 -4.98
N LYS A 3 0.82 18.81 -4.08
CA LYS A 3 1.38 18.07 -3.28
C LYS A 3 0.99 16.79 -3.32
N ILE A 4 -0.09 16.49 -3.73
CA ILE A 4 -0.50 15.25 -3.74
C ILE A 4 0.33 14.45 -4.53
N ASN A 5 0.42 14.80 -5.70
CA ASN A 5 0.93 13.98 -6.58
C ASN A 5 2.33 13.88 -6.58
N GLY A 6 2.94 14.72 -6.85
CA GLY A 6 4.26 14.56 -7.13
C GLY A 6 5.06 14.01 -6.11
N VAL A 7 4.61 14.24 -5.04
CA VAL A 7 5.29 13.82 -3.92
C VAL A 7 5.49 12.37 -3.82
N LEU A 8 4.44 11.64 -3.99
CA LEU A 8 4.54 10.24 -3.85
C LEU A 8 5.46 9.66 -4.85
N ASP A 9 5.39 10.13 -6.02
CA ASP A 9 6.18 9.60 -7.08
C ASP A 9 7.65 9.79 -6.83
N LYS A 10 8.05 10.95 -6.39
CA LYS A 10 9.43 11.18 -6.15
C LYS A 10 9.95 10.36 -5.01
N LYS A 11 9.19 10.25 -3.96
CA LYS A 11 9.62 9.49 -2.83
C LYS A 11 9.82 8.04 -3.21
N TRP A 12 8.97 7.53 -4.03
CA TRP A 12 9.07 6.15 -4.44
C TRP A 12 10.41 5.89 -5.12
N VAL A 13 10.77 6.73 -6.02
CA VAL A 13 12.02 6.55 -6.73
C VAL A 13 13.22 6.81 -5.85
N ASP A 14 13.19 7.87 -5.10
CA ASP A 14 14.34 8.27 -4.31
C ASP A 14 14.61 7.33 -3.14
N HIS A 15 13.60 6.67 -2.63
CA HIS A 15 13.77 5.83 -1.46
C HIS A 15 13.89 4.36 -1.79
N GLN A 16 14.16 4.06 -3.03
CA GLN A 16 14.26 2.68 -3.41
C GLN A 16 15.31 1.92 -2.60
N ALA A 17 16.39 2.57 -2.24
CA ALA A 17 17.44 1.94 -1.47
C ALA A 17 17.03 1.66 -0.04
N HIS A 18 15.95 2.27 0.43
CA HIS A 18 15.49 2.08 1.80
C HIS A 18 14.31 1.14 1.88
N MET A 19 13.99 0.47 0.80
CA MET A 19 12.88 -0.45 0.78
C MET A 19 13.31 -1.82 1.23
N ILE A 20 12.47 -2.46 2.01
CA ILE A 20 12.72 -3.79 2.53
C ILE A 20 11.60 -4.70 2.08
N LYS A 21 11.96 -5.84 1.51
CA LYS A 21 10.98 -6.83 1.13
C LYS A 21 10.78 -7.76 2.32
N ASP A 22 9.53 -8.08 2.59
CA ASP A 22 9.20 -8.99 3.65
C ASP A 22 8.08 -9.90 3.17
N GLU A 23 7.76 -10.89 3.95
CA GLU A 23 6.69 -11.81 3.66
C GLU A 23 5.78 -11.92 4.85
N GLY A 24 4.52 -12.08 4.60
CA GLY A 24 3.54 -12.28 5.64
C GLY A 24 2.54 -13.31 5.18
N MET A 25 1.47 -13.45 5.93
CA MET A 25 0.44 -14.42 5.59
C MET A 25 -0.94 -13.86 5.87
N ILE A 26 -1.90 -14.20 5.01
CA ILE A 26 -3.30 -13.94 5.23
C ILE A 26 -3.99 -15.27 5.09
N ASN A 27 -4.65 -15.73 6.15
CA ASN A 27 -5.37 -17.02 6.13
C ASN A 27 -4.49 -18.13 5.59
N LYS A 28 -3.24 -18.17 6.03
CA LYS A 28 -2.27 -19.18 5.63
C LYS A 28 -1.81 -19.07 4.19
N HIS A 29 -2.14 -17.99 3.51
CA HIS A 29 -1.64 -17.75 2.16
C HIS A 29 -0.48 -16.76 2.23
N PRO A 30 0.66 -17.07 1.63
CA PRO A 30 1.80 -16.16 1.68
C PRO A 30 1.54 -14.91 0.84
N ILE A 31 2.00 -13.79 1.33
CA ILE A 31 1.88 -12.52 0.63
C ILE A 31 3.22 -11.82 0.64
N SER A 32 3.45 -10.97 -0.34
CA SER A 32 4.68 -10.22 -0.42
C SER A 32 4.42 -8.78 0.03
N ILE A 33 5.31 -8.28 0.87
CA ILE A 33 5.17 -6.96 1.47
C ILE A 33 6.41 -6.16 1.17
N LEU A 34 6.21 -4.95 0.67
CA LEU A 34 7.32 -4.02 0.51
C LEU A 34 7.18 -2.97 1.60
N ILE A 35 8.20 -2.82 2.41
CA ILE A 35 8.22 -1.84 3.48
C ILE A 35 9.04 -0.66 3.04
N ASP A 36 8.45 0.52 3.04
CA ASP A 36 9.11 1.73 2.56
C ASP A 36 8.91 2.85 3.56
N SER A 37 9.97 3.17 4.28
CA SER A 37 9.88 4.22 5.30
C SER A 37 9.66 5.60 4.69
N GLY A 38 9.87 5.74 3.39
CA GLY A 38 9.64 7.02 2.73
C GLY A 38 8.26 7.19 2.14
N ALA A 39 7.44 6.15 2.20
CA ALA A 39 6.10 6.24 1.64
C ALA A 39 5.22 7.10 2.53
N SER A 40 4.27 7.79 1.94
CA SER A 40 3.35 8.62 2.69
C SER A 40 2.13 7.84 3.15
N HIS A 41 1.82 6.74 2.50
CA HIS A 41 0.62 5.95 2.78
C HIS A 41 0.90 4.49 2.52
N SER A 42 0.04 3.64 3.06
CA SER A 42 0.14 2.20 2.82
C SER A 42 -0.89 1.78 1.79
N TYR A 43 -0.56 0.74 1.02
CA TYR A 43 -1.37 0.32 -0.11
C TYR A 43 -1.53 -1.20 -0.16
N ILE A 44 -2.62 -1.64 -0.78
CA ILE A 44 -2.88 -3.06 -1.01
C ILE A 44 -3.35 -3.23 -2.45
N ASP A 45 -2.94 -4.33 -3.06
CA ASP A 45 -3.37 -4.64 -4.41
C ASP A 45 -4.84 -5.11 -4.39
N PRO A 46 -5.66 -4.64 -5.32
CA PRO A 46 -7.07 -5.01 -5.35
C PRO A 46 -7.31 -6.52 -5.48
N LYS A 47 -6.36 -7.26 -6.02
CA LYS A 47 -6.53 -8.71 -6.14
C LYS A 47 -6.65 -9.36 -4.78
N LEU A 48 -5.95 -8.85 -3.78
CA LEU A 48 -6.03 -9.41 -2.44
C LEU A 48 -7.34 -9.02 -1.77
N VAL A 49 -7.81 -7.82 -2.02
CA VAL A 49 -9.08 -7.37 -1.47
C VAL A 49 -10.19 -8.30 -1.94
N GLU A 50 -10.16 -8.66 -3.21
CA GLU A 50 -11.18 -9.56 -3.77
C GLU A 50 -10.99 -10.98 -3.26
N ARG A 51 -9.76 -11.47 -3.28
CA ARG A 51 -9.49 -12.85 -2.87
C ARG A 51 -9.88 -13.13 -1.43
N PHE A 52 -9.59 -12.19 -0.54
CA PHE A 52 -9.84 -12.41 0.88
C PHE A 52 -11.09 -11.70 1.38
N HIS A 53 -11.89 -11.16 0.45
CA HIS A 53 -13.17 -10.52 0.78
C HIS A 53 -13.02 -9.44 1.84
N LEU A 54 -12.03 -8.58 1.68
CA LEU A 54 -11.80 -7.52 2.63
C LEU A 54 -12.83 -6.41 2.44
N ASN A 55 -13.19 -5.74 3.53
CA ASN A 55 -14.18 -4.69 3.47
C ASN A 55 -13.60 -3.42 2.88
N LYS A 56 -14.21 -2.93 1.82
CA LYS A 56 -13.79 -1.71 1.16
C LYS A 56 -14.60 -0.53 1.66
N THR A 57 -13.94 0.56 1.96
CA THR A 57 -14.60 1.80 2.38
C THR A 57 -14.31 2.87 1.33
N LYS A 58 -15.34 3.58 0.91
CA LYS A 58 -15.16 4.64 -0.05
C LYS A 58 -14.57 5.85 0.64
N LYS A 59 -13.58 6.48 0.01
CA LYS A 59 -12.93 7.63 0.59
C LYS A 59 -13.81 8.86 0.43
N GLY A 60 -13.83 9.70 1.45
CA GLY A 60 -14.54 10.97 1.34
C GLY A 60 -13.78 11.93 0.46
N ARG A 61 -12.44 11.88 0.50
CA ARG A 61 -11.61 12.73 -0.34
C ARG A 61 -10.64 11.83 -1.08
N THR A 62 -10.56 12.00 -2.39
CA THR A 62 -9.68 11.17 -3.20
C THR A 62 -8.42 11.94 -3.55
N TRP A 63 -7.38 11.22 -3.96
CA TRP A 63 -6.18 11.87 -4.46
C TRP A 63 -5.55 11.02 -5.55
N LEU A 64 -4.60 11.62 -6.27
CA LEU A 64 -3.92 10.96 -7.35
C LEU A 64 -2.57 10.44 -6.88
N VAL A 65 -2.20 9.26 -7.34
CA VAL A 65 -0.92 8.66 -7.03
C VAL A 65 -0.25 8.32 -8.36
N GLN A 66 1.00 8.70 -8.50
CA GLN A 66 1.74 8.35 -9.69
C GLN A 66 2.63 7.15 -9.39
N LEU A 67 2.44 6.08 -10.15
CA LEU A 67 3.20 4.86 -10.01
C LEU A 67 3.93 4.61 -11.30
N ALA A 68 5.25 4.67 -11.27
CA ALA A 68 6.04 4.42 -12.47
C ALA A 68 5.51 5.22 -13.67
N THR A 69 4.74 4.60 -14.53
CA THR A 69 4.28 5.24 -15.74
C THR A 69 2.80 5.59 -15.74
N THR A 70 2.08 5.29 -14.67
CA THR A 70 0.64 5.52 -14.64
C THR A 70 0.23 6.39 -13.48
N ILE A 71 -0.90 7.08 -13.64
CA ILE A 71 -1.48 7.85 -12.57
C ILE A 71 -2.81 7.22 -12.24
N LYS A 72 -3.03 6.94 -10.96
CA LYS A 72 -4.25 6.33 -10.49
C LYS A 72 -4.92 7.20 -9.46
N GLU A 73 -6.23 7.17 -9.42
CA GLU A 73 -6.99 7.86 -8.40
C GLU A 73 -7.34 6.88 -7.29
N ILE A 74 -7.08 7.25 -6.06
CA ILE A 74 -7.39 6.41 -4.92
C ILE A 74 -8.79 6.76 -4.45
N ILE A 75 -9.72 5.85 -4.60
CA ILE A 75 -11.12 6.09 -4.24
C ILE A 75 -11.63 5.18 -3.13
N GLN A 76 -10.93 4.11 -2.83
CA GLN A 76 -11.36 3.17 -1.80
C GLN A 76 -10.17 2.72 -0.97
N LEU A 77 -10.46 2.28 0.24
CA LEU A 77 -9.42 1.78 1.14
C LEU A 77 -10.01 0.68 2.03
N VAL A 78 -9.11 -0.08 2.64
CA VAL A 78 -9.47 -1.05 3.68
C VAL A 78 -9.00 -0.43 4.99
N LYS A 79 -9.93 -0.11 5.89
CA LYS A 79 -9.59 0.56 7.14
C LYS A 79 -9.17 -0.40 8.23
N TYR A 80 -8.25 0.06 9.05
CA TYR A 80 -7.86 -0.65 10.28
C TYR A 80 -7.52 -2.12 10.07
N TYR A 81 -6.81 -2.40 8.99
CA TYR A 81 -6.44 -3.77 8.71
C TYR A 81 -5.22 -4.17 9.51
N GLN A 82 -5.29 -5.33 10.18
CA GLN A 82 -4.17 -5.81 10.97
C GLN A 82 -3.31 -6.73 10.11
N ILE A 83 -2.05 -6.38 9.96
CA ILE A 83 -1.10 -7.17 9.20
C ILE A 83 -0.07 -7.76 10.14
N GLY A 84 0.11 -9.07 10.08
CA GLY A 84 1.17 -9.75 10.82
C GLY A 84 2.37 -9.92 9.91
N MET A 85 3.50 -9.41 10.36
CA MET A 85 4.77 -9.62 9.70
C MET A 85 5.65 -10.37 10.67
N ASN A 86 6.84 -10.81 10.23
CA ASN A 86 7.64 -11.73 11.03
C ASN A 86 7.71 -11.45 12.51
N PHE A 87 8.05 -10.27 12.90
CA PHE A 87 8.17 -9.94 14.32
C PHE A 87 7.28 -8.79 14.72
N LEU A 88 6.34 -8.43 13.87
CA LEU A 88 5.61 -7.21 14.08
C LEU A 88 4.18 -7.37 13.60
N SER A 89 3.24 -6.83 14.37
CA SER A 89 1.87 -6.77 13.92
C SER A 89 1.44 -5.32 14.00
N ILE A 90 0.90 -4.80 12.91
CA ILE A 90 0.49 -3.41 12.84
C ILE A 90 -0.92 -3.30 12.32
N VAL A 91 -1.57 -2.18 12.65
CA VAL A 91 -2.90 -1.86 12.14
C VAL A 91 -2.76 -0.65 11.25
N VAL A 92 -3.18 -0.76 10.01
CA VAL A 92 -3.03 0.32 9.04
C VAL A 92 -4.25 0.47 8.17
N ASP A 93 -4.40 1.64 7.60
CA ASP A 93 -5.38 1.87 6.55
C ASP A 93 -4.66 1.61 5.23
N LEU A 94 -5.25 0.76 4.41
CA LEU A 94 -4.64 0.35 3.16
C LEU A 94 -5.41 0.93 1.99
N ASN A 95 -4.77 1.83 1.27
CA ASN A 95 -5.38 2.39 0.06
C ASN A 95 -5.31 1.35 -1.05
N ILE A 96 -6.37 1.20 -1.79
CA ILE A 96 -6.46 0.15 -2.79
C ILE A 96 -5.96 0.66 -4.13
N ILE A 97 -4.88 0.05 -4.62
CA ILE A 97 -4.31 0.43 -5.89
C ILE A 97 -3.51 -0.76 -6.43
N THR A 98 -3.46 -0.91 -7.73
CA THR A 98 -2.71 -1.99 -8.35
C THR A 98 -1.22 -1.84 -8.09
N LEU A 99 -0.63 -2.87 -7.50
CA LEU A 99 0.81 -2.94 -7.25
C LEU A 99 1.37 -4.04 -8.15
N VAL A 100 2.40 -3.72 -8.92
CA VAL A 100 2.87 -4.66 -9.93
C VAL A 100 3.60 -5.85 -9.34
N SER A 101 4.50 -5.61 -8.42
CA SER A 101 5.40 -6.67 -7.94
C SER A 101 5.14 -7.11 -6.52
N TYR A 102 4.25 -6.46 -5.82
CA TYR A 102 4.01 -6.75 -4.41
C TYR A 102 2.53 -6.76 -4.13
N ASP A 103 2.17 -7.44 -3.04
CA ASP A 103 0.78 -7.48 -2.59
C ASP A 103 0.46 -6.27 -1.72
N PHE A 104 1.45 -5.83 -0.93
CA PHE A 104 1.29 -4.68 -0.03
C PHE A 104 2.48 -3.75 -0.12
N LEU A 105 2.23 -2.47 0.05
CA LEU A 105 3.28 -1.49 0.29
C LEU A 105 2.95 -0.83 1.62
N ILE A 106 3.84 -0.95 2.58
CA ILE A 106 3.59 -0.48 3.95
C ILE A 106 4.50 0.68 4.31
N ASP A 107 3.89 1.73 4.80
CA ASP A 107 4.63 2.89 5.32
C ASP A 107 4.92 2.62 6.78
N MET A 108 6.20 2.58 7.11
CA MET A 108 6.64 2.27 8.47
C MET A 108 7.26 3.48 9.18
N ASP A 109 6.96 4.64 8.76
CA ASP A 109 7.48 5.83 9.44
C ASP A 109 6.90 6.05 10.86
#